data_fbd21ca88f7a7ff62f5e1559e0c7d6e5
#
_entry.id   fbd21ca88f7a7ff62f5e1559e0c7d6e5
#
_cell.length_a   1.000
_cell.length_b   1.000
_cell.length_c   1.000
_cell.angle_alpha   90.00
_cell.angle_beta   90.00
_cell.angle_gamma   90.00
#
_symmetry.space_group_name_H-M   'P 1'
#
loop_
_entity.id
_entity.type
_entity.pdbx_description
1 polymer ?
#
loop_
_entity_poly.entity_id
_entity_poly.type
_entity_poly.pdbx_seq_one_letter_code
_entity_poly.pdbx_strand_id
1 'polypeptide(L)'
;MPTAETALKENNRLRIFAYGPAKSKKTWWALKAAEAGYRVLMFSLERGHGIVQQISPEARERIYILDAHDGPTDGYASLFTSMALREYNFYADEARRRVSAKPMAGMEHIDMRGFGADTVIVIDTYTALAISAMRQFSYENNIDLADASKTEWEGYGFSGRMLTWMLVQMRSLPCHVVCIGHATQYDKFKKGTRGKPSTEIEWSRRQPISSSNPHGMTIARDWDHVLYFSIEGRTCWIDTRGNRLEDAGSRALAPDRYNWDELTFGALASMAHVQQPDNVAPFDFPLVEGNPAIGNSPIKPMIGQVKQSVTKRTSILNLK
;
A
#
# COMPACT_ATOMS: atom_id res chain seq x y z
N MET A 1 11.87 -29.45 -11.02
CA MET A 1 12.27 -28.36 -10.09
C MET A 1 12.98 -27.32 -10.93
N PRO A 2 12.67 -26.04 -10.78
CA PRO A 2 13.40 -24.98 -11.47
C PRO A 2 14.87 -25.03 -11.06
N THR A 3 15.77 -24.74 -11.98
CA THR A 3 17.18 -24.59 -11.66
C THR A 3 17.39 -23.33 -10.82
N ALA A 4 18.49 -23.22 -10.08
CA ALA A 4 18.81 -22.01 -9.31
C ALA A 4 18.81 -20.76 -10.20
N GLU A 5 19.24 -20.89 -11.48
CA GLU A 5 19.22 -19.81 -12.44
C GLU A 5 17.80 -19.40 -12.87
N THR A 6 16.89 -20.36 -13.04
CA THR A 6 15.48 -20.10 -13.32
C THR A 6 14.81 -19.42 -12.12
N ALA A 7 15.11 -19.89 -10.89
CA ALA A 7 14.60 -19.27 -9.67
C ALA A 7 15.15 -17.85 -9.46
N LEU A 8 16.40 -17.57 -9.84
CA LEU A 8 16.97 -16.22 -9.80
C LEU A 8 16.28 -15.29 -10.81
N LYS A 9 16.00 -15.76 -12.02
CA LYS A 9 15.27 -14.97 -13.04
C LYS A 9 13.82 -14.70 -12.62
N GLU A 10 13.15 -15.66 -12.03
CA GLU A 10 11.78 -15.51 -11.52
C GLU A 10 11.69 -14.60 -10.29
N ASN A 11 12.73 -14.57 -9.45
CA ASN A 11 12.78 -13.75 -8.24
C ASN A 11 13.35 -12.33 -8.45
N ASN A 12 13.68 -11.96 -9.68
CA ASN A 12 14.30 -10.65 -9.97
C ASN A 12 13.24 -9.53 -10.02
N ARG A 13 12.43 -9.44 -8.97
CA ARG A 13 11.40 -8.42 -8.78
C ARG A 13 11.73 -7.58 -7.55
N LEU A 14 11.71 -6.27 -7.71
CA LEU A 14 11.90 -5.36 -6.58
C LEU A 14 10.64 -5.34 -5.70
N ARG A 15 10.80 -5.59 -4.42
CA ARG A 15 9.79 -5.49 -3.38
C ARG A 15 10.25 -4.42 -2.41
N ILE A 16 9.70 -3.21 -2.57
CA ILE A 16 10.18 -2.02 -1.90
C ILE A 16 9.11 -1.49 -0.94
N PHE A 17 9.48 -1.29 0.30
CA PHE A 17 8.72 -0.51 1.25
C PHE A 17 9.44 0.81 1.51
N ALA A 18 8.84 1.91 1.03
CA ALA A 18 9.39 3.26 1.15
C ALA A 18 8.59 4.05 2.19
N TYR A 19 9.19 4.42 3.32
CA TYR A 19 8.48 5.15 4.35
C TYR A 19 9.27 6.34 4.89
N GLY A 20 8.59 7.27 5.56
CA GLY A 20 9.22 8.48 6.06
C GLY A 20 8.18 9.58 6.29
N PRO A 21 8.58 10.78 6.72
CA PRO A 21 7.67 11.89 6.98
C PRO A 21 6.89 12.29 5.71
N ALA A 22 5.79 13.00 5.89
CA ALA A 22 5.06 13.57 4.77
C ALA A 22 5.97 14.52 3.96
N LYS A 23 5.71 14.63 2.65
CA LYS A 23 6.45 15.50 1.72
C LYS A 23 7.94 15.14 1.53
N SER A 24 8.38 13.96 1.95
CA SER A 24 9.76 13.48 1.75
C SER A 24 10.02 12.88 0.36
N LYS A 25 9.25 13.25 -0.65
CA LYS A 25 9.41 12.87 -2.07
C LYS A 25 9.23 11.39 -2.40
N LYS A 26 8.71 10.55 -1.49
CA LYS A 26 8.52 9.11 -1.71
C LYS A 26 7.73 8.77 -2.97
N THR A 27 6.55 9.40 -3.13
CA THR A 27 5.68 9.21 -4.30
C THR A 27 6.39 9.62 -5.58
N TRP A 28 7.05 10.76 -5.58
CA TRP A 28 7.79 11.22 -6.74
C TRP A 28 8.94 10.28 -7.11
N TRP A 29 9.69 9.81 -6.11
CA TRP A 29 10.75 8.81 -6.29
C TRP A 29 10.21 7.51 -6.93
N ALA A 30 9.07 7.00 -6.45
CA ALA A 30 8.45 5.81 -7.01
C ALA A 30 7.99 6.01 -8.46
N LEU A 31 7.41 7.18 -8.79
CA LEU A 31 6.96 7.51 -10.13
C LEU A 31 8.11 7.71 -11.13
N LYS A 32 9.32 8.04 -10.65
CA LYS A 32 10.52 8.07 -11.50
C LYS A 32 10.89 6.72 -12.11
N ALA A 33 10.26 5.62 -11.69
CA ALA A 33 10.33 4.37 -12.40
C ALA A 33 9.88 4.53 -13.88
N ALA A 34 8.92 5.40 -14.15
CA ALA A 34 8.50 5.70 -15.52
C ALA A 34 9.59 6.40 -16.34
N GLU A 35 10.42 7.24 -15.73
CA GLU A 35 11.59 7.85 -16.40
C GLU A 35 12.68 6.80 -16.69
N ALA A 36 12.73 5.72 -15.91
CA ALA A 36 13.61 4.58 -16.16
C ALA A 36 13.01 3.54 -17.14
N GLY A 37 11.94 3.88 -17.85
CA GLY A 37 11.35 3.05 -18.90
C GLY A 37 10.23 2.11 -18.47
N TYR A 38 9.91 2.00 -17.18
CA TYR A 38 8.87 1.11 -16.68
C TYR A 38 7.46 1.68 -16.91
N ARG A 39 6.47 0.82 -17.07
CA ARG A 39 5.06 1.16 -16.86
C ARG A 39 4.76 1.23 -15.38
N VAL A 40 4.00 2.22 -14.96
CA VAL A 40 3.64 2.42 -13.55
C VAL A 40 2.13 2.39 -13.38
N LEU A 41 1.62 1.40 -12.65
CA LEU A 41 0.23 1.39 -12.18
C LEU A 41 0.19 1.90 -10.73
N MET A 42 -0.38 3.08 -10.51
CA MET A 42 -0.45 3.71 -9.20
C MET A 42 -1.85 3.61 -8.61
N PHE A 43 -1.97 2.99 -7.45
CA PHE A 43 -3.13 3.11 -6.57
C PHE A 43 -2.96 4.38 -5.74
N SER A 44 -3.64 5.45 -6.13
CA SER A 44 -3.63 6.75 -5.45
C SER A 44 -4.71 6.77 -4.38
N LEU A 45 -4.31 6.59 -3.12
CA LEU A 45 -5.23 6.46 -1.98
C LEU A 45 -5.36 7.77 -1.18
N GLU A 46 -4.56 8.78 -1.51
CA GLU A 46 -4.47 10.07 -0.79
C GLU A 46 -4.60 11.29 -1.72
N ARG A 47 -5.35 11.27 -2.80
CA ARG A 47 -5.52 12.44 -3.70
C ARG A 47 -4.23 13.20 -4.05
N GLY A 48 -3.07 12.53 -3.97
CA GLY A 48 -1.74 13.13 -4.11
C GLY A 48 -1.18 13.13 -5.54
N HIS A 49 -1.96 12.74 -6.55
CA HIS A 49 -1.48 12.48 -7.90
C HIS A 49 -1.01 13.72 -8.69
N GLY A 50 -1.22 14.94 -8.19
CA GLY A 50 -0.67 16.16 -8.80
C GLY A 50 0.85 16.15 -8.96
N ILE A 51 1.56 15.31 -8.20
CA ILE A 51 3.02 15.11 -8.30
C ILE A 51 3.44 14.58 -9.68
N VAL A 52 2.55 13.93 -10.42
CA VAL A 52 2.79 13.43 -11.79
C VAL A 52 3.20 14.55 -12.74
N GLN A 53 2.76 15.79 -12.48
CA GLN A 53 3.15 16.95 -13.28
C GLN A 53 4.67 17.23 -13.23
N GLN A 54 5.40 16.70 -12.25
CA GLN A 54 6.85 16.84 -12.12
C GLN A 54 7.63 15.74 -12.87
N ILE A 55 6.94 14.76 -13.44
CA ILE A 55 7.52 13.72 -14.31
C ILE A 55 7.57 14.24 -15.76
N SER A 56 8.56 13.82 -16.53
CA SER A 56 8.68 14.23 -17.94
C SER A 56 7.43 13.84 -18.75
N PRO A 57 7.03 14.62 -19.77
CA PRO A 57 5.83 14.33 -20.56
C PRO A 57 5.81 12.90 -21.12
N GLU A 58 6.92 12.44 -21.67
CA GLU A 58 7.05 11.11 -22.29
C GLU A 58 6.91 9.98 -21.26
N ALA A 59 7.41 10.21 -20.04
CA ALA A 59 7.28 9.23 -18.96
C ALA A 59 5.86 9.21 -18.36
N ARG A 60 5.14 10.33 -18.38
CA ARG A 60 3.75 10.39 -17.88
C ARG A 60 2.81 9.47 -18.64
N GLU A 61 3.03 9.29 -19.94
CA GLU A 61 2.22 8.36 -20.76
C GLU A 61 2.28 6.92 -20.26
N ARG A 62 3.36 6.55 -19.56
CA ARG A 62 3.53 5.23 -18.96
C ARG A 62 2.96 5.10 -17.56
N ILE A 63 2.38 6.18 -17.00
CA ILE A 63 1.78 6.19 -15.67
C ILE A 63 0.26 6.10 -15.76
N TYR A 64 -0.29 5.02 -15.23
CA TYR A 64 -1.73 4.82 -15.10
C TYR A 64 -2.13 4.95 -13.63
N ILE A 65 -3.08 5.84 -13.32
CA ILE A 65 -3.48 6.15 -11.96
C ILE A 65 -4.90 5.63 -11.71
N LEU A 66 -5.04 4.80 -10.67
CA LEU A 66 -6.31 4.44 -10.08
C LEU A 66 -6.56 5.35 -8.87
N ASP A 67 -7.55 6.21 -8.93
CA ASP A 67 -7.89 7.17 -7.87
C ASP A 67 -8.84 6.52 -6.86
N ALA A 68 -8.27 5.75 -5.93
CA ALA A 68 -8.96 4.86 -5.02
C ALA A 68 -9.00 5.39 -3.57
N HIS A 69 -9.32 6.67 -3.39
CA HIS A 69 -9.41 7.26 -2.06
C HIS A 69 -10.79 7.01 -1.41
N ASP A 70 -10.86 7.12 -0.08
CA ASP A 70 -12.13 7.07 0.65
C ASP A 70 -13.03 8.24 0.25
N GLY A 71 -14.27 7.97 -0.07
CA GLY A 71 -15.26 8.98 -0.44
C GLY A 71 -16.67 8.56 -0.09
N PRO A 72 -17.60 9.52 0.04
CA PRO A 72 -18.98 9.22 0.39
C PRO A 72 -19.74 8.42 -0.68
N THR A 73 -19.27 8.49 -1.93
CA THR A 73 -19.85 7.80 -3.10
C THR A 73 -18.98 6.68 -3.62
N ASP A 74 -17.68 6.70 -3.32
CA ASP A 74 -16.68 5.86 -3.97
C ASP A 74 -16.29 4.65 -3.12
N GLY A 75 -16.81 4.58 -1.88
CA GLY A 75 -16.52 3.49 -0.95
C GLY A 75 -15.19 3.68 -0.21
N TYR A 76 -14.60 2.55 0.19
CA TYR A 76 -13.36 2.55 0.97
C TYR A 76 -12.17 2.12 0.12
N ALA A 77 -11.05 2.84 0.22
CA ALA A 77 -9.79 2.51 -0.44
C ALA A 77 -9.32 1.09 -0.09
N SER A 78 -9.55 0.65 1.16
CA SER A 78 -9.25 -0.70 1.61
C SER A 78 -10.06 -1.77 0.87
N LEU A 79 -11.36 -1.52 0.66
CA LEU A 79 -12.24 -2.43 -0.07
C LEU A 79 -11.84 -2.51 -1.55
N PHE A 80 -11.61 -1.34 -2.17
CA PHE A 80 -11.12 -1.24 -3.54
C PHE A 80 -9.81 -2.05 -3.74
N THR A 81 -8.80 -1.76 -2.91
CA THR A 81 -7.49 -2.40 -3.03
C THR A 81 -7.56 -3.89 -2.74
N SER A 82 -8.34 -4.29 -1.72
CA SER A 82 -8.50 -5.70 -1.38
C SER A 82 -9.18 -6.49 -2.49
N MET A 83 -10.15 -5.91 -3.17
CA MET A 83 -10.81 -6.54 -4.33
C MET A 83 -9.83 -6.69 -5.49
N ALA A 84 -9.11 -5.63 -5.85
CA ALA A 84 -8.14 -5.67 -6.93
C ALA A 84 -7.04 -6.71 -6.67
N LEU A 85 -6.55 -6.81 -5.43
CA LEU A 85 -5.53 -7.79 -5.04
C LEU A 85 -6.06 -9.23 -4.90
N ARG A 86 -7.36 -9.41 -4.66
CA ARG A 86 -7.97 -10.75 -4.58
C ARG A 86 -8.08 -11.38 -5.96
N GLU A 87 -8.61 -10.61 -6.89
CA GLU A 87 -8.94 -11.11 -8.22
C GLU A 87 -7.72 -11.04 -9.16
N TYR A 88 -6.77 -10.11 -8.92
CA TYR A 88 -5.72 -9.69 -9.85
C TYR A 88 -6.24 -9.29 -11.24
N ASN A 89 -7.54 -9.39 -11.43
CA ASN A 89 -8.29 -9.17 -12.65
C ASN A 89 -9.55 -8.40 -12.28
N PHE A 90 -9.62 -7.16 -12.67
CA PHE A 90 -10.71 -6.26 -12.29
C PHE A 90 -10.99 -5.26 -13.42
N TYR A 91 -12.05 -4.49 -13.25
CA TYR A 91 -12.50 -3.48 -14.19
C TYR A 91 -12.49 -2.13 -13.50
N ALA A 92 -11.97 -1.09 -14.18
CA ALA A 92 -11.97 0.28 -13.71
C ALA A 92 -12.84 1.15 -14.64
N ASP A 93 -13.58 2.11 -14.10
CA ASP A 93 -14.30 3.08 -14.90
C ASP A 93 -13.34 4.07 -15.58
N GLU A 94 -13.83 4.81 -16.58
CA GLU A 94 -13.04 5.79 -17.35
C GLU A 94 -12.37 6.84 -16.44
N ALA A 95 -13.06 7.25 -15.37
CA ALA A 95 -12.48 8.16 -14.37
C ALA A 95 -11.49 7.47 -13.41
N ARG A 96 -11.39 6.12 -13.49
CA ARG A 96 -10.48 5.30 -12.68
C ARG A 96 -10.71 5.41 -11.16
N ARG A 97 -11.95 5.73 -10.78
CA ARG A 97 -12.37 5.91 -9.38
C ARG A 97 -13.22 4.79 -8.84
N ARG A 98 -13.76 3.95 -9.71
CA ARG A 98 -14.56 2.79 -9.34
C ARG A 98 -14.00 1.55 -9.99
N VAL A 99 -14.00 0.47 -9.24
CA VAL A 99 -13.62 -0.83 -9.74
C VAL A 99 -14.76 -1.84 -9.53
N SER A 100 -14.75 -2.87 -10.36
CA SER A 100 -15.68 -3.97 -10.28
C SER A 100 -14.94 -5.29 -10.51
N ALA A 101 -15.34 -6.35 -9.80
CA ALA A 101 -14.91 -7.70 -10.10
C ALA A 101 -15.63 -8.28 -11.32
N LYS A 102 -16.70 -7.61 -11.80
CA LYS A 102 -17.50 -8.03 -12.95
C LYS A 102 -17.36 -7.03 -14.09
N PRO A 103 -17.33 -7.49 -15.34
CA PRO A 103 -17.28 -6.61 -16.51
C PRO A 103 -18.53 -5.71 -16.54
N MET A 104 -18.31 -4.44 -16.80
CA MET A 104 -19.35 -3.46 -17.05
C MET A 104 -18.99 -2.65 -18.28
N ALA A 105 -20.01 -2.31 -19.08
CA ALA A 105 -19.81 -1.53 -20.30
C ALA A 105 -19.05 -0.22 -20.04
N GLY A 106 -18.07 0.09 -20.86
CA GLY A 106 -17.22 1.28 -20.74
C GLY A 106 -16.17 1.23 -19.62
N MET A 107 -16.00 0.09 -18.94
CA MET A 107 -14.89 -0.10 -18.02
C MET A 107 -13.66 -0.67 -18.74
N GLU A 108 -12.49 -0.22 -18.31
CA GLU A 108 -11.20 -0.78 -18.71
C GLU A 108 -10.93 -2.08 -17.95
N HIS A 109 -10.50 -3.10 -18.66
CA HIS A 109 -10.15 -4.39 -18.06
C HIS A 109 -8.68 -4.45 -17.68
N ILE A 110 -8.37 -4.63 -16.42
CA ILE A 110 -7.02 -4.65 -15.86
C ILE A 110 -6.71 -6.04 -15.30
N ASP A 111 -5.80 -6.77 -15.95
CA ASP A 111 -5.31 -8.07 -15.47
C ASP A 111 -3.84 -7.96 -15.02
N MET A 112 -3.65 -7.85 -13.72
CA MET A 112 -2.30 -7.72 -13.11
C MET A 112 -1.48 -9.01 -13.18
N ARG A 113 -2.10 -10.16 -13.50
CA ARG A 113 -1.37 -11.44 -13.67
C ARG A 113 -0.50 -11.43 -14.92
N GLY A 114 -0.88 -10.63 -15.92
CA GLY A 114 -0.11 -10.42 -17.15
C GLY A 114 1.05 -9.44 -17.02
N PHE A 115 1.22 -8.80 -15.86
CA PHE A 115 2.32 -7.85 -15.66
C PHE A 115 3.65 -8.59 -15.53
N GLY A 116 4.72 -7.91 -15.90
CA GLY A 116 6.07 -8.48 -15.93
C GLY A 116 7.09 -7.59 -15.24
N ALA A 117 8.36 -7.86 -15.53
CA ALA A 117 9.50 -7.08 -15.03
C ALA A 117 9.57 -5.66 -15.59
N ASP A 118 8.72 -5.33 -16.53
CA ASP A 118 8.58 -4.01 -17.16
C ASP A 118 7.56 -3.12 -16.44
N THR A 119 6.93 -3.62 -15.40
CA THR A 119 5.82 -2.95 -14.71
C THR A 119 6.11 -2.77 -13.22
N VAL A 120 5.78 -1.59 -12.71
CA VAL A 120 5.85 -1.23 -11.29
C VAL A 120 4.45 -0.90 -10.79
N ILE A 121 4.00 -1.58 -9.75
CA ILE A 121 2.78 -1.20 -9.01
C ILE A 121 3.20 -0.33 -7.83
N VAL A 122 2.57 0.84 -7.71
CA VAL A 122 2.79 1.78 -6.60
C VAL A 122 1.54 1.87 -5.76
N ILE A 123 1.65 1.62 -4.46
CA ILE A 123 0.57 1.80 -3.47
C ILE A 123 0.86 3.09 -2.69
N ASP A 124 0.09 4.12 -2.94
CA ASP A 124 0.28 5.45 -2.34
C ASP A 124 -0.98 5.93 -1.58
N THR A 125 -1.12 5.62 -0.27
CA THR A 125 -0.14 5.06 0.65
C THR A 125 -0.69 3.88 1.46
N TYR A 126 0.20 3.08 2.03
CA TYR A 126 -0.15 2.07 3.01
C TYR A 126 -0.85 2.69 4.24
N THR A 127 -0.44 3.89 4.64
CA THR A 127 -1.05 4.64 5.74
C THR A 127 -2.53 4.91 5.47
N ALA A 128 -2.87 5.32 4.24
CA ALA A 128 -4.27 5.51 3.84
C ALA A 128 -5.06 4.20 3.86
N LEU A 129 -4.44 3.08 3.42
CA LEU A 129 -5.07 1.76 3.53
C LEU A 129 -5.38 1.39 4.99
N ALA A 130 -4.45 1.65 5.90
CA ALA A 130 -4.64 1.34 7.31
C ALA A 130 -5.80 2.14 7.92
N ILE A 131 -5.88 3.43 7.62
CA ILE A 131 -6.98 4.30 8.05
C ILE A 131 -8.30 3.86 7.42
N SER A 132 -8.29 3.56 6.12
CA SER A 132 -9.48 3.11 5.39
C SER A 132 -10.02 1.78 5.93
N ALA A 133 -9.15 0.83 6.26
CA ALA A 133 -9.55 -0.46 6.84
C ALA A 133 -10.23 -0.29 8.21
N MET A 134 -9.76 0.63 9.03
CA MET A 134 -10.41 0.96 10.30
C MET A 134 -11.78 1.62 10.10
N ARG A 135 -11.89 2.55 9.15
CA ARG A 135 -13.15 3.20 8.80
C ARG A 135 -14.18 2.21 8.26
N GLN A 136 -13.74 1.30 7.37
CA GLN A 136 -14.58 0.23 6.84
C GLN A 136 -15.13 -0.65 7.96
N PHE A 137 -14.28 -1.10 8.89
CA PHE A 137 -14.72 -1.89 10.04
C PHE A 137 -15.75 -1.16 10.89
N SER A 138 -15.48 0.12 11.21
CA SER A 138 -16.39 0.93 12.02
C SER A 138 -17.75 1.10 11.34
N TYR A 139 -17.76 1.35 10.03
CA TYR A 139 -18.99 1.47 9.26
C TYR A 139 -19.81 0.17 9.24
N GLU A 140 -19.14 -0.95 8.93
CA GLU A 140 -19.80 -2.28 8.87
C GLU A 140 -20.38 -2.72 10.22
N ASN A 141 -19.84 -2.23 11.33
CA ASN A 141 -20.27 -2.57 12.69
C ASN A 141 -21.09 -1.44 13.36
N ASN A 142 -21.47 -0.38 12.63
CA ASN A 142 -22.20 0.78 13.16
C ASN A 142 -21.50 1.44 14.37
N ILE A 143 -20.18 1.51 14.36
CA ILE A 143 -19.38 2.16 15.39
C ILE A 143 -19.20 3.62 15.01
N ASP A 144 -19.57 4.55 15.92
CA ASP A 144 -19.30 5.96 15.73
C ASP A 144 -17.80 6.23 15.84
N LEU A 145 -17.18 6.69 14.74
CA LEU A 145 -15.77 7.06 14.70
C LEU A 145 -15.39 8.24 15.59
N ALA A 146 -16.37 9.07 15.96
CA ALA A 146 -16.16 10.19 16.88
C ALA A 146 -16.05 9.71 18.34
N ASP A 147 -16.54 8.51 18.65
CA ASP A 147 -16.46 7.91 19.97
C ASP A 147 -15.20 7.03 20.08
N ALA A 148 -14.08 7.66 20.41
CA ALA A 148 -12.79 6.95 20.57
C ALA A 148 -12.83 5.82 21.60
N SER A 149 -13.82 5.80 22.53
CA SER A 149 -13.97 4.75 23.54
C SER A 149 -14.46 3.42 22.97
N LYS A 150 -15.07 3.48 21.78
CA LYS A 150 -15.64 2.31 21.09
C LYS A 150 -14.75 1.72 20.00
N THR A 151 -13.52 2.23 19.83
CA THR A 151 -12.55 1.62 18.94
C THR A 151 -12.08 0.31 19.57
N GLU A 152 -12.86 -0.72 19.35
CA GLU A 152 -12.68 -2.02 19.97
C GLU A 152 -11.44 -2.73 19.43
N TRP A 153 -10.82 -3.55 20.28
CA TRP A 153 -9.70 -4.44 19.91
C TRP A 153 -9.99 -5.25 18.63
N GLU A 154 -11.25 -5.54 18.37
CA GLU A 154 -11.71 -6.24 17.18
C GLU A 154 -11.42 -5.46 15.90
N GLY A 155 -11.59 -4.13 15.91
CA GLY A 155 -11.27 -3.26 14.76
C GLY A 155 -9.78 -3.27 14.43
N TYR A 156 -8.92 -3.22 15.43
CA TYR A 156 -7.48 -3.35 15.23
C TYR A 156 -7.11 -4.74 14.71
N GLY A 157 -7.75 -5.79 15.23
CA GLY A 157 -7.56 -7.15 14.77
C GLY A 157 -8.03 -7.37 13.33
N PHE A 158 -9.18 -6.81 12.95
CA PHE A 158 -9.70 -6.86 11.59
C PHE A 158 -8.77 -6.15 10.61
N SER A 159 -8.46 -4.88 10.85
CA SER A 159 -7.63 -4.07 9.97
C SER A 159 -6.21 -4.65 9.86
N GLY A 160 -5.62 -5.13 10.95
CA GLY A 160 -4.32 -5.78 10.95
C GLY A 160 -4.29 -7.05 10.08
N ARG A 161 -5.31 -7.91 10.17
CA ARG A 161 -5.41 -9.12 9.31
C ARG A 161 -5.60 -8.75 7.85
N MET A 162 -6.48 -7.78 7.54
CA MET A 162 -6.71 -7.31 6.18
C MET A 162 -5.42 -6.75 5.56
N LEU A 163 -4.73 -5.88 6.30
CA LEU A 163 -3.47 -5.27 5.85
C LEU A 163 -2.37 -6.31 5.65
N THR A 164 -2.21 -7.25 6.58
CA THR A 164 -1.24 -8.35 6.44
C THR A 164 -1.53 -9.17 5.19
N TRP A 165 -2.80 -9.51 4.96
CA TRP A 165 -3.20 -10.23 3.76
C TRP A 165 -2.89 -9.43 2.49
N MET A 166 -3.23 -8.13 2.44
CA MET A 166 -2.91 -7.27 1.29
C MET A 166 -1.41 -7.20 1.01
N LEU A 167 -0.57 -7.07 2.05
CA LEU A 167 0.89 -7.07 1.91
C LEU A 167 1.41 -8.38 1.30
N VAL A 168 0.85 -9.52 1.70
CA VAL A 168 1.20 -10.83 1.11
C VAL A 168 0.83 -10.87 -0.36
N GLN A 169 -0.38 -10.42 -0.72
CA GLN A 169 -0.82 -10.39 -2.11
C GLN A 169 0.04 -9.45 -2.97
N MET A 170 0.33 -8.25 -2.47
CA MET A 170 1.21 -7.29 -3.17
C MET A 170 2.58 -7.91 -3.49
N ARG A 171 3.17 -8.63 -2.54
CA ARG A 171 4.47 -9.28 -2.74
C ARG A 171 4.42 -10.46 -3.71
N SER A 172 3.26 -11.06 -3.88
CA SER A 172 3.04 -12.18 -4.80
C SER A 172 2.82 -11.75 -6.25
N LEU A 173 2.67 -10.44 -6.51
CA LEU A 173 2.47 -9.93 -7.86
C LEU A 173 3.66 -10.25 -8.78
N PRO A 174 3.43 -10.53 -10.07
CA PRO A 174 4.50 -10.92 -11.01
C PRO A 174 5.32 -9.73 -11.55
N CYS A 175 5.22 -8.56 -10.95
CA CYS A 175 5.87 -7.30 -11.32
C CYS A 175 6.61 -6.68 -10.15
N HIS A 176 7.24 -5.53 -10.32
CA HIS A 176 7.82 -4.77 -9.21
C HIS A 176 6.73 -4.14 -8.36
N VAL A 177 6.98 -3.97 -7.06
CA VAL A 177 6.03 -3.33 -6.14
C VAL A 177 6.75 -2.31 -5.26
N VAL A 178 6.20 -1.11 -5.20
CA VAL A 178 6.58 -0.06 -4.25
C VAL A 178 5.38 0.25 -3.37
N CYS A 179 5.49 -0.02 -2.09
CA CYS A 179 4.49 0.35 -1.10
C CYS A 179 5.00 1.54 -0.29
N ILE A 180 4.25 2.63 -0.28
CA ILE A 180 4.64 3.88 0.36
C ILE A 180 3.91 4.02 1.70
N GLY A 181 4.64 4.42 2.76
CA GLY A 181 4.08 4.67 4.08
C GLY A 181 4.51 6.00 4.68
N HIS A 182 3.70 6.55 5.56
CA HIS A 182 4.12 7.64 6.43
C HIS A 182 4.76 7.10 7.69
N ALA A 183 5.76 7.82 8.21
CA ALA A 183 6.40 7.50 9.47
C ALA A 183 5.74 8.24 10.64
N THR A 184 5.69 7.57 11.78
CA THR A 184 5.42 8.18 13.08
C THR A 184 6.52 7.83 14.05
N GLN A 185 6.74 8.68 15.04
CA GLN A 185 7.62 8.39 16.16
C GLN A 185 6.81 7.67 17.23
N TYR A 186 7.34 6.57 17.72
CA TYR A 186 6.82 5.85 18.87
C TYR A 186 7.84 5.87 19.99
N ASP A 187 7.43 6.41 21.14
CA ASP A 187 8.26 6.49 22.34
C ASP A 187 7.75 5.49 23.37
N LYS A 188 8.63 4.61 23.82
CA LYS A 188 8.36 3.73 24.94
C LYS A 188 8.91 4.36 26.21
N PHE A 189 8.04 4.59 27.17
CA PHE A 189 8.43 5.14 28.46
C PHE A 189 8.87 4.03 29.43
N LYS A 190 9.81 4.37 30.31
CA LYS A 190 10.21 3.50 31.40
C LYS A 190 9.01 3.20 32.30
N LYS A 191 9.03 2.05 32.96
CA LYS A 191 7.99 1.73 33.95
C LYS A 191 8.04 2.75 35.09
N GLY A 192 6.92 3.39 35.32
CA GLY A 192 6.77 4.29 36.46
C GLY A 192 6.77 3.54 37.78
N THR A 193 7.06 4.23 38.87
CA THR A 193 7.01 3.69 40.23
C THR A 193 5.72 4.11 40.93
N ARG A 194 5.15 3.21 41.73
CA ARG A 194 3.98 3.46 42.61
C ARG A 194 2.77 4.08 41.88
N GLY A 195 2.42 3.55 40.71
CA GLY A 195 1.19 3.96 39.97
C GLY A 195 1.28 5.32 39.26
N LYS A 196 2.45 5.97 39.27
CA LYS A 196 2.68 7.16 38.43
C LYS A 196 3.37 6.74 37.13
N PRO A 197 2.85 7.16 35.93
CA PRO A 197 3.53 6.91 34.67
C PRO A 197 4.89 7.66 34.70
N SER A 198 5.93 7.02 34.15
CA SER A 198 7.21 7.66 33.92
C SER A 198 7.13 8.60 32.73
N THR A 199 7.76 9.76 32.80
CA THR A 199 7.99 10.67 31.68
C THR A 199 9.31 10.40 30.97
N GLU A 200 10.14 9.49 31.51
CA GLU A 200 11.42 9.14 30.90
C GLU A 200 11.24 8.16 29.78
N ILE A 201 11.76 8.52 28.60
CA ILE A 201 11.75 7.65 27.42
C ILE A 201 12.80 6.57 27.62
N GLU A 202 12.36 5.29 27.52
CA GLU A 202 13.25 4.14 27.51
C GLU A 202 13.93 3.98 26.15
N TRP A 203 13.13 4.12 25.09
CA TRP A 203 13.60 4.17 23.72
C TRP A 203 12.55 4.82 22.79
N SER A 204 13.04 5.38 21.70
CA SER A 204 12.22 5.91 20.62
C SER A 204 12.46 5.13 19.35
N ARG A 205 11.44 5.03 18.50
CA ARG A 205 11.54 4.43 17.19
C ARG A 205 10.63 5.14 16.19
N ARG A 206 11.10 5.32 14.98
CA ARG A 206 10.29 5.76 13.85
C ARG A 206 9.83 4.53 13.09
N GLN A 207 8.54 4.39 12.93
CA GLN A 207 7.92 3.23 12.29
C GLN A 207 6.83 3.67 11.32
N PRO A 208 6.44 2.83 10.36
CA PRO A 208 5.30 3.11 9.51
C PRO A 208 4.02 3.25 10.33
N ILE A 209 3.19 4.24 9.97
CA ILE A 209 1.84 4.37 10.53
C ILE A 209 1.00 3.21 10.01
N SER A 210 0.39 2.46 10.92
CA SER A 210 -0.43 1.30 10.64
C SER A 210 -1.66 1.27 11.55
N SER A 211 -2.48 0.24 11.42
CA SER A 211 -3.65 0.00 12.27
C SER A 211 -3.29 -0.10 13.76
N SER A 212 -2.10 -0.57 14.09
CA SER A 212 -1.60 -0.63 15.46
C SER A 212 -0.08 -0.49 15.51
N ASN A 213 0.47 -0.05 16.65
CA ASN A 213 1.91 0.06 16.83
C ASN A 213 2.66 -1.29 16.63
N PRO A 214 2.19 -2.43 17.20
CA PRO A 214 2.84 -3.72 16.93
C PRO A 214 2.88 -4.10 15.47
N HIS A 215 1.81 -3.82 14.71
CA HIS A 215 1.77 -4.07 13.28
C HIS A 215 2.74 -3.16 12.51
N GLY A 216 2.81 -1.88 12.85
CA GLY A 216 3.78 -0.94 12.28
C GLY A 216 5.22 -1.39 12.43
N MET A 217 5.57 -1.98 13.61
CA MET A 217 6.92 -2.51 13.87
C MET A 217 7.30 -3.72 13.01
N THR A 218 6.34 -4.44 12.45
CA THR A 218 6.60 -5.70 11.74
C THR A 218 6.56 -5.57 10.23
N ILE A 219 5.93 -4.53 9.69
CA ILE A 219 5.71 -4.35 8.26
C ILE A 219 7.02 -4.43 7.46
N ALA A 220 8.07 -3.80 7.95
CA ALA A 220 9.34 -3.70 7.26
C ALA A 220 10.03 -5.06 7.05
N ARG A 221 9.74 -6.07 7.87
CA ARG A 221 10.46 -7.36 7.88
C ARG A 221 10.30 -8.18 6.61
N ASP A 222 9.19 -7.97 5.92
CA ASP A 222 8.77 -8.82 4.81
C ASP A 222 9.17 -8.27 3.43
N TRP A 223 9.90 -7.16 3.37
CA TRP A 223 10.30 -6.51 2.12
C TRP A 223 11.79 -6.71 1.83
N ASP A 224 12.12 -6.80 0.54
CA ASP A 224 13.53 -6.97 0.12
C ASP A 224 14.33 -5.69 0.29
N HIS A 225 13.65 -4.56 0.12
CA HIS A 225 14.22 -3.23 0.30
C HIS A 225 13.30 -2.40 1.17
N VAL A 226 13.81 -1.93 2.29
CA VAL A 226 13.13 -1.00 3.19
C VAL A 226 13.91 0.30 3.17
N LEU A 227 13.31 1.33 2.58
CA LEU A 227 13.92 2.63 2.37
C LEU A 227 13.28 3.65 3.31
N TYR A 228 14.08 4.24 4.19
CA TYR A 228 13.61 5.33 5.04
C TYR A 228 13.97 6.69 4.43
N PHE A 229 12.96 7.47 4.12
CA PHE A 229 13.10 8.82 3.57
C PHE A 229 13.14 9.83 4.70
N SER A 230 14.16 10.68 4.72
CA SER A 230 14.33 11.76 5.67
C SER A 230 14.55 13.10 4.96
N ILE A 231 14.32 14.19 5.66
CA ILE A 231 14.55 15.55 5.16
C ILE A 231 15.48 16.27 6.13
N GLU A 232 16.59 16.79 5.62
CA GLU A 232 17.51 17.64 6.36
C GLU A 232 17.72 18.95 5.59
N GLY A 233 17.24 20.03 6.17
CA GLY A 233 17.22 21.32 5.48
C GLY A 233 16.33 21.26 4.22
N ARG A 234 16.95 21.35 3.04
CA ARG A 234 16.27 21.28 1.73
C ARG A 234 16.54 19.96 1.01
N THR A 235 17.39 19.11 1.56
CA THR A 235 17.81 17.85 0.94
C THR A 235 16.98 16.70 1.49
N CYS A 236 16.53 15.85 0.59
CA CYS A 236 15.90 14.58 0.93
C CYS A 236 16.94 13.45 0.84
N TRP A 237 16.92 12.59 1.81
CA TRP A 237 17.85 11.47 1.93
C TRP A 237 17.08 10.16 1.97
N ILE A 238 17.73 9.10 1.48
CA ILE A 238 17.23 7.72 1.55
C ILE A 238 18.22 6.91 2.36
N ASP A 239 17.78 6.48 3.53
CA ASP A 239 18.57 5.61 4.39
C ASP A 239 18.25 4.14 4.06
N THR A 240 19.28 3.35 3.77
CA THR A 240 19.23 1.90 3.57
C THR A 240 19.87 1.15 4.74
N ARG A 241 20.33 1.88 5.74
CA ARG A 241 20.94 1.35 6.96
C ARG A 241 19.96 1.49 8.12
N GLY A 242 19.50 0.35 8.65
CA GLY A 242 18.75 0.33 9.90
C GLY A 242 19.57 0.84 11.07
N ASN A 243 18.95 1.56 11.96
CA ASN A 243 19.54 2.05 13.20
C ASN A 243 18.59 1.81 14.39
N ARG A 244 18.85 2.40 15.54
CA ARG A 244 17.97 2.24 16.72
C ARG A 244 16.63 2.96 16.57
N LEU A 245 16.53 3.91 15.65
CA LEU A 245 15.34 4.75 15.44
C LEU A 245 14.50 4.26 14.28
N GLU A 246 15.12 3.79 13.17
CA GLU A 246 14.44 3.42 11.95
C GLU A 246 14.78 2.00 11.51
N ASP A 247 13.80 1.29 10.96
CA ASP A 247 14.03 0.09 10.18
C ASP A 247 14.33 0.49 8.73
N ALA A 248 15.52 0.18 8.28
CA ALA A 248 15.90 0.30 6.88
C ALA A 248 16.81 -0.88 6.53
N GLY A 249 16.87 -1.22 5.27
CA GLY A 249 17.71 -2.31 4.79
C GLY A 249 17.47 -2.58 3.31
N SER A 250 18.47 -3.13 2.65
CA SER A 250 18.35 -3.49 1.25
C SER A 250 19.18 -4.75 0.98
N ARG A 251 18.66 -5.64 0.16
CA ARG A 251 19.41 -6.83 -0.29
C ARG A 251 20.40 -6.49 -1.41
N ALA A 252 20.20 -5.35 -2.09
CA ALA A 252 21.02 -4.94 -3.23
C ALA A 252 22.00 -3.81 -2.91
N LEU A 253 21.69 -2.99 -1.90
CA LEU A 253 22.47 -1.81 -1.56
C LEU A 253 23.32 -2.04 -0.33
N ALA A 254 24.49 -1.43 -0.29
CA ALA A 254 25.24 -1.30 0.94
C ALA A 254 24.42 -0.51 1.98
N PRO A 255 24.56 -0.82 3.28
CA PRO A 255 23.94 -0.04 4.33
C PRO A 255 24.54 1.36 4.36
N ASP A 256 23.84 2.34 3.83
CA ASP A 256 24.33 3.73 3.71
C ASP A 256 23.16 4.72 3.64
N ARG A 257 23.51 5.97 3.43
CA ARG A 257 22.61 7.10 3.25
C ARG A 257 22.89 7.75 1.88
N TYR A 258 21.88 7.74 1.04
CA TYR A 258 21.96 8.21 -0.34
C TYR A 258 21.18 9.51 -0.52
N ASN A 259 21.65 10.37 -1.40
CA ASN A 259 20.82 11.45 -1.88
C ASN A 259 19.69 10.86 -2.76
N TRP A 260 18.47 11.36 -2.60
CA TRP A 260 17.29 10.83 -3.29
C TRP A 260 17.37 10.94 -4.83
N ASP A 261 18.13 11.88 -5.38
CA ASP A 261 18.34 12.07 -6.81
C ASP A 261 19.46 11.18 -7.37
N GLU A 262 20.35 10.69 -6.52
CA GLU A 262 21.38 9.69 -6.86
C GLU A 262 20.81 8.27 -6.81
N LEU A 263 20.07 7.93 -5.76
CA LEU A 263 19.39 6.65 -5.62
C LEU A 263 17.99 6.71 -6.24
N THR A 264 17.91 6.84 -7.55
CA THR A 264 16.63 6.74 -8.27
C THR A 264 16.12 5.29 -8.31
N PHE A 265 14.85 5.07 -8.70
CA PHE A 265 14.33 3.71 -8.89
C PHE A 265 15.16 2.93 -9.92
N GLY A 266 15.56 3.55 -11.04
CA GLY A 266 16.40 2.93 -12.05
C GLY A 266 17.81 2.57 -11.52
N ALA A 267 18.42 3.43 -10.69
CA ALA A 267 19.68 3.15 -10.05
C ALA A 267 19.57 1.94 -9.11
N LEU A 268 18.52 1.87 -8.27
CA LEU A 268 18.26 0.71 -7.42
C LEU A 268 18.05 -0.57 -8.24
N ALA A 269 17.30 -0.50 -9.33
CA ALA A 269 17.07 -1.63 -10.23
C ALA A 269 18.38 -2.14 -10.83
N SER A 270 19.25 -1.25 -11.29
CA SER A 270 20.58 -1.61 -11.83
C SER A 270 21.46 -2.27 -10.77
N MET A 271 21.50 -1.72 -9.55
CA MET A 271 22.29 -2.30 -8.44
C MET A 271 21.75 -3.65 -7.98
N ALA A 272 20.46 -3.87 -8.12
CA ALA A 272 19.80 -5.15 -7.86
C ALA A 272 19.92 -6.14 -9.04
N HIS A 273 20.67 -5.79 -10.09
CA HIS A 273 20.80 -6.59 -11.32
C HIS A 273 19.46 -6.90 -12.00
N VAL A 274 18.48 -6.01 -11.83
CA VAL A 274 17.20 -6.08 -12.53
C VAL A 274 17.39 -5.48 -13.92
N GLN A 275 16.99 -6.21 -14.94
CA GLN A 275 17.02 -5.70 -16.29
C GLN A 275 16.04 -4.54 -16.44
N GLN A 276 16.54 -3.38 -16.85
CA GLN A 276 15.68 -2.25 -17.16
C GLN A 276 14.98 -2.49 -18.50
N PRO A 277 13.70 -2.16 -18.62
CA PRO A 277 12.98 -2.32 -19.86
C PRO A 277 13.40 -1.24 -20.89
N ASP A 278 13.55 -1.64 -22.13
CA ASP A 278 13.76 -0.73 -23.24
C ASP A 278 12.40 -0.16 -23.70
N ASN A 279 12.14 1.11 -23.42
CA ASN A 279 11.00 1.90 -23.91
C ASN A 279 9.66 1.13 -24.02
N VAL A 280 9.14 0.68 -22.89
CA VAL A 280 7.86 -0.03 -22.85
C VAL A 280 6.72 0.91 -23.25
N ALA A 281 5.84 0.42 -24.10
CA ALA A 281 4.63 1.15 -24.50
C ALA A 281 3.75 1.45 -23.26
N PRO A 282 2.97 2.53 -23.26
CA PRO A 282 1.94 2.80 -22.26
C PRO A 282 0.99 1.62 -22.06
N PHE A 283 0.27 1.63 -20.93
CA PHE A 283 -0.82 0.68 -20.75
C PHE A 283 -1.90 0.90 -21.79
N ASP A 284 -2.35 -0.18 -22.40
CA ASP A 284 -3.51 -0.25 -23.28
C ASP A 284 -4.47 -1.29 -22.68
N PHE A 285 -5.35 -0.84 -21.81
CA PHE A 285 -6.34 -1.71 -21.20
C PHE A 285 -7.59 -1.78 -22.07
N PRO A 286 -8.02 -2.97 -22.49
CA PRO A 286 -9.18 -3.10 -23.35
C PRO A 286 -10.45 -2.63 -22.63
N LEU A 287 -11.25 -1.83 -23.33
CA LEU A 287 -12.58 -1.45 -22.89
C LEU A 287 -13.53 -2.63 -23.03
N VAL A 288 -14.38 -2.81 -22.04
CA VAL A 288 -15.48 -3.77 -22.13
C VAL A 288 -16.53 -3.23 -23.10
N GLU A 289 -16.73 -3.89 -24.23
CA GLU A 289 -17.75 -3.53 -25.21
C GLU A 289 -19.15 -3.65 -24.59
N GLY A 290 -19.93 -2.60 -24.69
CA GLY A 290 -21.27 -2.53 -24.11
C GLY A 290 -22.28 -3.33 -24.90
N ASN A 291 -23.00 -4.24 -24.24
CA ASN A 291 -24.31 -4.63 -24.72
C ASN A 291 -25.32 -3.57 -24.20
N PRO A 292 -25.99 -2.77 -25.04
CA PRO A 292 -26.87 -1.67 -24.59
C PRO A 292 -28.09 -2.12 -23.80
N ALA A 293 -28.26 -3.42 -23.56
CA ALA A 293 -29.42 -4.00 -22.89
C ALA A 293 -29.30 -4.19 -21.38
N ILE A 294 -28.13 -3.92 -20.77
CA ILE A 294 -28.01 -4.03 -19.29
C ILE A 294 -28.11 -2.63 -18.72
N GLY A 295 -29.34 -2.29 -18.31
CA GLY A 295 -29.69 -0.98 -17.75
C GLY A 295 -28.80 -0.56 -16.57
N ASN A 296 -28.55 0.74 -16.52
CA ASN A 296 -27.92 1.48 -15.44
C ASN A 296 -28.68 1.29 -14.10
N SER A 297 -28.45 0.17 -13.44
CA SER A 297 -28.80 0.06 -12.03
C SER A 297 -27.61 0.58 -11.22
N PRO A 298 -27.76 1.64 -10.43
CA PRO A 298 -26.71 2.11 -9.55
C PRO A 298 -26.30 0.96 -8.65
N ILE A 299 -25.00 0.65 -8.63
CA ILE A 299 -24.43 -0.35 -7.75
C ILE A 299 -24.69 0.11 -6.31
N LYS A 300 -25.72 -0.44 -5.69
CA LYS A 300 -25.78 -0.42 -4.23
C LYS A 300 -24.54 -1.18 -3.76
N PRO A 301 -23.79 -0.65 -2.80
CA PRO A 301 -22.69 -1.42 -2.21
C PRO A 301 -23.29 -2.75 -1.78
N MET A 302 -22.71 -3.86 -2.24
CA MET A 302 -23.11 -5.19 -1.80
C MET A 302 -22.69 -5.30 -0.33
N ILE A 303 -23.51 -4.74 0.55
CA ILE A 303 -23.49 -5.06 1.97
C ILE A 303 -23.95 -6.50 2.03
N GLY A 304 -22.98 -7.41 2.17
CA GLY A 304 -23.28 -8.81 2.41
C GLY A 304 -24.14 -8.88 3.66
N GLN A 305 -25.39 -9.31 3.48
CA GLN A 305 -26.23 -9.72 4.60
C GLN A 305 -25.55 -10.93 5.25
N VAL A 306 -24.61 -10.64 6.16
CA VAL A 306 -24.20 -11.64 7.14
C VAL A 306 -25.40 -11.84 8.05
N LYS A 307 -26.16 -12.91 7.79
CA LYS A 307 -27.20 -13.35 8.71
C LYS A 307 -26.54 -13.51 10.09
N GLN A 308 -26.91 -12.63 11.00
CA GLN A 308 -26.60 -12.76 12.42
C GLN A 308 -27.19 -14.06 12.97
N SER A 309 -26.38 -15.08 13.06
CA SER A 309 -26.62 -16.15 14.02
C SER A 309 -26.02 -15.73 15.36
N VAL A 310 -26.68 -14.82 16.03
CA VAL A 310 -26.41 -14.55 17.44
C VAL A 310 -26.90 -15.73 18.24
N THR A 311 -26.04 -16.69 18.46
CA THR A 311 -26.24 -17.70 19.50
C THR A 311 -26.02 -17.00 20.84
N LYS A 312 -27.13 -16.67 21.52
CA LYS A 312 -27.10 -16.23 22.92
C LYS A 312 -26.37 -17.27 23.74
N ARG A 313 -25.13 -17.03 24.09
CA ARG A 313 -24.46 -17.75 25.19
C ARG A 313 -24.98 -17.15 26.49
N THR A 314 -25.93 -17.82 27.07
CA THR A 314 -26.36 -17.61 28.45
C THR A 314 -25.18 -17.96 29.35
N SER A 315 -24.59 -16.95 29.98
CA SER A 315 -23.61 -17.15 31.03
C SER A 315 -24.30 -17.61 32.30
N ILE A 316 -24.18 -18.93 32.61
CA ILE A 316 -24.42 -19.44 33.95
C ILE A 316 -23.11 -19.27 34.72
N LEU A 317 -23.07 -18.32 35.59
CA LEU A 317 -22.07 -18.22 36.66
C LEU A 317 -22.81 -17.85 37.95
N ASN A 318 -23.47 -18.87 38.53
CA ASN A 318 -23.72 -18.94 39.97
C ASN A 318 -22.53 -19.64 40.58
N LEU A 319 -21.76 -18.94 41.37
CA LEU A 319 -20.89 -19.55 42.37
C LEU A 319 -21.04 -18.81 43.68
N LYS A 320 -21.32 -19.61 44.69
CA LYS A 320 -21.46 -19.29 46.11
C LYS A 320 -20.18 -18.66 46.69
#